data_f8ea2f460f2fe47b81fec533f97fb34a
#
_entry.id   f8ea2f460f2fe47b81fec533f97fb34a
#
_cell.length_a   1.000
_cell.length_b   1.000
_cell.length_c   1.000
_cell.angle_alpha   90.00
_cell.angle_beta   90.00
_cell.angle_gamma   90.00
#
_symmetry.space_group_name_H-M   'P 1'
#
loop_
_entity.id
_entity.type
_entity.pdbx_description
1 polymer ?
#
loop_
_entity_poly.entity_id
_entity_poly.type
_entity_poly.pdbx_seq_one_letter_code
_entity_poly.pdbx_strand_id
1 'polypeptide(L)'
;KAAILKLKRIPNWSENDKKFLKKYYPKYGATWCAEKLNKTPRKCITYASKHKIRYINKALWTEEEIAILKKYYPIIGKFVSEIIKTKNEKACSQKATRLKITYTKDDSSAVEKIKSYLNSQKIVYRQEVGLEGCVDKNPLLFDFAIYEDNNLKKLIGIIEYDGSQHFLPTTLYSDKKINAKEVLEITQRHDQIKNRYCQKNKIPMLRIKYCQNNIEKLVA
;
A
#
# COMPACT_ATOMS: atom_id res chain seq x y z
N LYS A 1 -24.72 -24.36 -69.80
CA LYS A 1 -23.89 -24.92 -68.70
C LYS A 1 -23.24 -23.73 -68.00
N ALA A 2 -23.80 -23.31 -66.87
CA ALA A 2 -23.23 -22.19 -66.10
C ALA A 2 -22.02 -22.72 -65.32
N ALA A 3 -20.86 -22.12 -65.57
CA ALA A 3 -19.63 -22.37 -64.83
C ALA A 3 -19.80 -21.72 -63.42
N ILE A 4 -19.94 -22.54 -62.43
CA ILE A 4 -19.91 -22.09 -61.01
C ILE A 4 -18.48 -21.71 -60.70
N LEU A 5 -18.21 -20.40 -60.72
CA LEU A 5 -16.98 -19.83 -60.22
C LEU A 5 -16.81 -20.28 -58.73
N LYS A 6 -15.91 -21.23 -58.50
CA LYS A 6 -15.44 -21.57 -57.15
C LYS A 6 -14.74 -20.33 -56.57
N LEU A 7 -15.50 -19.48 -55.89
CA LEU A 7 -14.92 -18.41 -55.08
C LEU A 7 -13.91 -19.04 -54.12
N LYS A 8 -12.61 -18.82 -54.35
CA LYS A 8 -11.55 -19.18 -53.42
C LYS A 8 -11.92 -18.55 -52.07
N ARG A 9 -12.21 -19.38 -51.07
CA ARG A 9 -12.41 -18.87 -49.72
C ARG A 9 -11.19 -18.06 -49.32
N ILE A 10 -11.35 -16.73 -49.22
CA ILE A 10 -10.32 -15.86 -48.68
C ILE A 10 -9.90 -16.42 -47.32
N PRO A 11 -8.61 -16.76 -47.11
CA PRO A 11 -8.18 -17.31 -45.86
C PRO A 11 -8.59 -16.36 -44.74
N ASN A 12 -9.26 -16.85 -43.73
CA ASN A 12 -9.78 -16.02 -42.61
C ASN A 12 -8.65 -15.30 -41.84
N TRP A 13 -7.39 -15.70 -42.08
CA TRP A 13 -6.15 -15.15 -41.54
C TRP A 13 -5.09 -15.03 -42.60
N SER A 14 -4.66 -13.79 -42.90
CA SER A 14 -3.50 -13.54 -43.74
C SER A 14 -2.21 -13.88 -42.98
N GLU A 15 -1.09 -14.05 -43.70
CA GLU A 15 0.22 -14.26 -43.07
C GLU A 15 0.63 -13.08 -42.18
N ASN A 16 0.26 -11.86 -42.58
CA ASN A 16 0.49 -10.66 -41.80
C ASN A 16 -0.32 -10.66 -40.48
N ASP A 17 -1.60 -11.07 -40.53
CA ASP A 17 -2.43 -11.21 -39.31
C ASP A 17 -1.83 -12.24 -38.34
N LYS A 18 -1.34 -13.34 -38.86
CA LYS A 18 -0.71 -14.41 -38.08
C LYS A 18 0.57 -13.92 -37.38
N LYS A 19 1.44 -13.23 -38.13
CA LYS A 19 2.66 -12.60 -37.59
C LYS A 19 2.31 -11.55 -36.53
N PHE A 20 1.30 -10.72 -36.81
CA PHE A 20 0.81 -9.71 -35.88
C PHE A 20 0.34 -10.34 -34.59
N LEU A 21 -0.50 -11.37 -34.63
CA LEU A 21 -0.98 -12.04 -33.43
C LEU A 21 0.14 -12.69 -32.61
N LYS A 22 1.08 -13.38 -33.28
CA LYS A 22 2.23 -13.96 -32.55
C LYS A 22 3.02 -12.90 -31.79
N LYS A 23 3.21 -11.71 -32.36
CA LYS A 23 3.99 -10.61 -31.76
C LYS A 23 3.22 -9.87 -30.65
N TYR A 24 1.95 -9.55 -30.90
CA TYR A 24 1.21 -8.59 -30.07
C TYR A 24 0.16 -9.20 -29.13
N TYR A 25 -0.39 -10.37 -29.47
CA TYR A 25 -1.39 -11.03 -28.62
C TYR A 25 -0.87 -11.34 -27.21
N PRO A 26 0.39 -11.83 -27.04
CA PRO A 26 0.92 -12.05 -25.68
C PRO A 26 0.90 -10.80 -24.82
N LYS A 27 1.13 -9.63 -25.43
CA LYS A 27 1.27 -8.36 -24.71
C LYS A 27 -0.06 -7.63 -24.50
N TYR A 28 -0.92 -7.64 -25.51
CA TYR A 28 -2.12 -6.79 -25.53
C TYR A 28 -3.45 -7.54 -25.46
N GLY A 29 -3.43 -8.85 -25.68
CA GLY A 29 -4.63 -9.69 -25.61
C GLY A 29 -5.57 -9.58 -26.82
N ALA A 30 -6.72 -10.26 -26.69
CA ALA A 30 -7.64 -10.46 -27.82
C ALA A 30 -8.36 -9.19 -28.27
N THR A 31 -8.84 -8.37 -27.35
CA THR A 31 -9.65 -7.18 -27.66
C THR A 31 -8.84 -6.18 -28.47
N TRP A 32 -7.64 -5.86 -27.99
CA TRP A 32 -6.76 -4.92 -28.67
C TRP A 32 -6.29 -5.42 -30.05
N CYS A 33 -5.92 -6.71 -30.15
CA CYS A 33 -5.53 -7.28 -31.43
C CYS A 33 -6.70 -7.33 -32.43
N ALA A 34 -7.91 -7.59 -31.97
CA ALA A 34 -9.10 -7.64 -32.80
C ALA A 34 -9.40 -6.28 -33.44
N GLU A 35 -9.30 -5.22 -32.65
CA GLU A 35 -9.47 -3.83 -33.12
C GLU A 35 -8.47 -3.49 -34.24
N LYS A 36 -7.18 -3.81 -34.03
CA LYS A 36 -6.11 -3.52 -35.03
C LYS A 36 -6.19 -4.36 -36.31
N LEU A 37 -6.77 -5.56 -36.21
CA LEU A 37 -6.91 -6.48 -37.34
C LEU A 37 -8.29 -6.43 -38.01
N ASN A 38 -9.17 -5.56 -37.55
CA ASN A 38 -10.58 -5.51 -37.97
C ASN A 38 -11.25 -6.89 -37.93
N LYS A 39 -11.07 -7.59 -36.79
CA LYS A 39 -11.64 -8.90 -36.49
C LYS A 39 -12.39 -8.87 -35.16
N THR A 40 -13.06 -9.97 -34.84
CA THR A 40 -13.70 -10.08 -33.52
C THR A 40 -12.73 -10.63 -32.47
N PRO A 41 -12.84 -10.23 -31.20
CA PRO A 41 -12.01 -10.79 -30.11
C PRO A 41 -12.09 -12.32 -30.07
N ARG A 42 -13.27 -12.89 -30.29
CA ARG A 42 -13.48 -14.34 -30.33
C ARG A 42 -12.63 -15.04 -31.39
N LYS A 43 -12.49 -14.44 -32.60
CA LYS A 43 -11.62 -14.98 -33.66
C LYS A 43 -10.15 -14.95 -33.21
N CYS A 44 -9.70 -13.87 -32.58
CA CYS A 44 -8.34 -13.76 -32.06
C CYS A 44 -8.06 -14.79 -30.96
N ILE A 45 -9.00 -15.00 -30.02
CA ILE A 45 -8.90 -16.03 -28.97
C ILE A 45 -8.78 -17.42 -29.59
N THR A 46 -9.69 -17.77 -30.53
CA THR A 46 -9.71 -19.09 -31.18
C THR A 46 -8.39 -19.35 -31.92
N TYR A 47 -7.88 -18.35 -32.67
CA TYR A 47 -6.62 -18.48 -33.36
C TYR A 47 -5.44 -18.65 -32.38
N ALA A 48 -5.37 -17.79 -31.35
CA ALA A 48 -4.32 -17.83 -30.34
C ALA A 48 -4.30 -19.19 -29.61
N SER A 49 -5.46 -19.69 -29.20
CA SER A 49 -5.60 -20.99 -28.55
C SER A 49 -5.11 -22.14 -29.47
N LYS A 50 -5.55 -22.16 -30.72
CA LYS A 50 -5.13 -23.19 -31.70
C LYS A 50 -3.62 -23.19 -31.94
N HIS A 51 -2.99 -22.02 -31.87
CA HIS A 51 -1.55 -21.86 -32.11
C HIS A 51 -0.72 -21.73 -30.85
N LYS A 52 -1.32 -22.04 -29.67
CA LYS A 52 -0.66 -21.99 -28.34
C LYS A 52 -0.03 -20.64 -28.01
N ILE A 53 -0.58 -19.54 -28.56
CA ILE A 53 -0.18 -18.18 -28.25
C ILE A 53 -0.88 -17.79 -26.95
N ARG A 54 -0.12 -17.67 -25.86
CA ARG A 54 -0.66 -17.30 -24.56
C ARG A 54 -0.69 -15.80 -24.39
N TYR A 55 -1.80 -15.26 -23.93
CA TYR A 55 -1.86 -13.89 -23.44
C TYR A 55 -1.13 -13.84 -22.10
N ILE A 56 -0.05 -13.08 -22.06
CA ILE A 56 0.67 -12.78 -20.80
C ILE A 56 -0.16 -11.72 -20.11
N ASN A 57 -1.19 -12.18 -19.41
CA ASN A 57 -2.09 -11.30 -18.69
C ASN A 57 -1.27 -10.47 -17.69
N LYS A 58 -1.34 -9.12 -17.78
CA LYS A 58 -0.83 -8.23 -16.72
C LYS A 58 -1.45 -8.52 -15.35
N ALA A 59 -2.47 -9.38 -15.29
CA ALA A 59 -3.05 -9.89 -14.05
C ALA A 59 -2.19 -10.96 -13.37
N LEU A 60 -1.18 -11.55 -14.03
CA LEU A 60 -0.23 -12.44 -13.35
C LEU A 60 0.60 -11.61 -12.36
N TRP A 61 0.74 -12.14 -11.16
CA TRP A 61 1.56 -11.57 -10.12
C TRP A 61 3.02 -11.92 -10.38
N THR A 62 3.91 -10.92 -10.40
CA THR A 62 5.34 -11.16 -10.43
C THR A 62 5.86 -11.55 -9.05
N GLU A 63 7.06 -12.13 -8.97
CA GLU A 63 7.68 -12.47 -7.69
C GLU A 63 7.93 -11.23 -6.84
N GLU A 64 8.31 -10.10 -7.47
CA GLU A 64 8.51 -8.82 -6.79
C GLU A 64 7.18 -8.28 -6.21
N GLU A 65 6.10 -8.34 -6.99
CA GLU A 65 4.77 -7.93 -6.51
C GLU A 65 4.29 -8.80 -5.35
N ILE A 66 4.59 -10.11 -5.39
CA ILE A 66 4.27 -11.05 -4.31
C ILE A 66 5.13 -10.75 -3.07
N ALA A 67 6.42 -10.45 -3.25
CA ALA A 67 7.30 -10.07 -2.15
C ALA A 67 6.82 -8.78 -1.47
N ILE A 68 6.47 -7.76 -2.26
CA ILE A 68 5.87 -6.52 -1.77
C ILE A 68 4.57 -6.81 -1.02
N LEU A 69 3.68 -7.64 -1.59
CA LEU A 69 2.42 -8.01 -0.96
C LEU A 69 2.65 -8.71 0.39
N LYS A 70 3.55 -9.69 0.46
CA LYS A 70 3.88 -10.41 1.70
C LYS A 70 4.43 -9.48 2.77
N LYS A 71 5.27 -8.53 2.39
CA LYS A 71 5.91 -7.58 3.32
C LYS A 71 4.94 -6.54 3.85
N TYR A 72 4.12 -5.95 2.99
CA TYR A 72 3.34 -4.77 3.34
C TYR A 72 1.85 -5.03 3.58
N TYR A 73 1.26 -6.08 2.99
CA TYR A 73 -0.17 -6.36 3.19
C TYR A 73 -0.56 -6.59 4.66
N PRO A 74 0.24 -7.28 5.50
CA PRO A 74 -0.07 -7.42 6.92
C PRO A 74 -0.22 -6.08 7.64
N ILE A 75 0.42 -5.03 7.14
CA ILE A 75 0.58 -3.73 7.78
C ILE A 75 -0.47 -2.73 7.27
N ILE A 76 -0.60 -2.61 5.94
CA ILE A 76 -1.46 -1.61 5.30
C ILE A 76 -2.66 -2.21 4.55
N GLY A 77 -2.84 -3.52 4.60
CA GLY A 77 -3.96 -4.20 3.97
C GLY A 77 -4.01 -3.96 2.46
N LYS A 78 -5.21 -3.74 1.95
CA LYS A 78 -5.46 -3.52 0.51
C LYS A 78 -4.73 -2.31 -0.09
N PHE A 79 -4.31 -1.34 0.72
CA PHE A 79 -3.59 -0.13 0.28
C PHE A 79 -2.16 -0.43 -0.20
N VAL A 80 -1.66 -1.65 -0.06
CA VAL A 80 -0.45 -2.11 -0.74
C VAL A 80 -0.51 -1.91 -2.27
N SER A 81 -1.71 -1.75 -2.82
CA SER A 81 -1.93 -1.38 -4.22
C SER A 81 -1.24 -0.08 -4.62
N GLU A 82 -1.09 0.88 -3.70
CA GLU A 82 -0.38 2.15 -3.93
C GLU A 82 1.13 1.95 -4.11
N ILE A 83 1.69 0.88 -3.55
CA ILE A 83 3.11 0.50 -3.73
C ILE A 83 3.27 -0.31 -5.01
N ILE A 84 2.40 -1.31 -5.23
CA ILE A 84 2.47 -2.22 -6.38
C ILE A 84 2.10 -1.51 -7.69
N LYS A 85 1.16 -0.55 -7.66
CA LYS A 85 0.67 0.30 -8.78
C LYS A 85 0.10 -0.45 -9.99
N THR A 86 0.49 -1.69 -10.22
CA THR A 86 0.02 -2.55 -11.33
C THR A 86 -1.23 -3.34 -10.97
N LYS A 87 -1.60 -3.38 -9.69
CA LYS A 87 -2.74 -4.10 -9.12
C LYS A 87 -3.62 -3.14 -8.33
N ASN A 88 -4.94 -3.32 -8.44
CA ASN A 88 -5.88 -2.57 -7.61
C ASN A 88 -6.09 -3.22 -6.23
N GLU A 89 -6.73 -2.51 -5.32
CA GLU A 89 -7.01 -2.96 -3.95
C GLU A 89 -7.69 -4.33 -3.90
N LYS A 90 -8.68 -4.57 -4.78
CA LYS A 90 -9.41 -5.84 -4.86
C LYS A 90 -8.49 -7.00 -5.24
N ALA A 91 -7.61 -6.79 -6.22
CA ALA A 91 -6.63 -7.80 -6.64
C ALA A 91 -5.65 -8.11 -5.51
N CYS A 92 -5.18 -7.08 -4.78
CA CYS A 92 -4.29 -7.25 -3.63
C CYS A 92 -4.98 -8.06 -2.52
N SER A 93 -6.22 -7.72 -2.15
CA SER A 93 -6.99 -8.46 -1.14
C SER A 93 -7.21 -9.93 -1.54
N GLN A 94 -7.63 -10.18 -2.78
CA GLN A 94 -7.83 -11.55 -3.27
C GLN A 94 -6.54 -12.37 -3.28
N LYS A 95 -5.42 -11.77 -3.69
CA LYS A 95 -4.13 -12.46 -3.70
C LYS A 95 -3.64 -12.74 -2.28
N ALA A 96 -3.78 -11.78 -1.37
CA ALA A 96 -3.44 -11.96 0.05
C ALA A 96 -4.24 -13.12 0.67
N THR A 97 -5.56 -13.16 0.45
CA THR A 97 -6.41 -14.27 0.92
C THR A 97 -5.93 -15.63 0.40
N ARG A 98 -5.59 -15.72 -0.91
CA ARG A 98 -5.06 -16.98 -1.51
C ARG A 98 -3.71 -17.39 -0.92
N LEU A 99 -2.89 -16.43 -0.50
CA LEU A 99 -1.60 -16.65 0.14
C LEU A 99 -1.71 -16.78 1.67
N LYS A 100 -2.93 -16.74 2.23
CA LYS A 100 -3.20 -16.76 3.68
C LYS A 100 -2.47 -15.64 4.43
N ILE A 101 -2.32 -14.48 3.79
CA ILE A 101 -1.76 -13.28 4.41
C ILE A 101 -2.93 -12.51 5.03
N THR A 102 -2.90 -12.32 6.33
CA THR A 102 -3.89 -11.56 7.08
C THR A 102 -3.43 -10.11 7.26
N TYR A 103 -4.37 -9.20 7.14
CA TYR A 103 -4.17 -7.80 7.56
C TYR A 103 -4.39 -7.73 9.07
N THR A 104 -3.33 -7.37 9.78
CA THR A 104 -3.42 -7.08 11.20
C THR A 104 -3.67 -5.59 11.35
N LYS A 105 -4.86 -5.22 11.80
CA LYS A 105 -5.22 -3.81 12.10
C LYS A 105 -4.57 -3.42 13.43
N ASP A 106 -3.24 -3.29 13.44
CA ASP A 106 -2.44 -3.37 14.66
C ASP A 106 -1.92 -2.02 15.20
N ASP A 107 -2.47 -0.88 14.76
CA ASP A 107 -2.12 0.40 15.40
C ASP A 107 -2.58 0.41 16.88
N SER A 108 -3.76 -0.16 17.18
CA SER A 108 -4.23 -0.31 18.56
C SER A 108 -3.39 -1.30 19.38
N SER A 109 -2.91 -2.39 18.79
CA SER A 109 -2.10 -3.40 19.47
C SER A 109 -0.72 -2.87 19.86
N ALA A 110 -0.08 -2.05 19.02
CA ALA A 110 1.23 -1.47 19.34
C ALA A 110 1.14 -0.46 20.49
N VAL A 111 0.14 0.40 20.46
CA VAL A 111 -0.15 1.36 21.54
C VAL A 111 -0.43 0.61 22.84
N GLU A 112 -1.23 -0.47 22.81
CA GLU A 112 -1.49 -1.30 24.01
C GLU A 112 -0.23 -2.01 24.53
N LYS A 113 0.68 -2.46 23.66
CA LYS A 113 1.99 -3.01 24.09
C LYS A 113 2.85 -1.97 24.78
N ILE A 114 2.91 -0.74 24.25
CA ILE A 114 3.63 0.37 24.90
C ILE A 114 3.04 0.62 26.29
N LYS A 115 1.71 0.74 26.39
CA LYS A 115 1.01 0.95 27.67
C LYS A 115 1.29 -0.18 28.65
N SER A 116 1.17 -1.42 28.22
CA SER A 116 1.43 -2.60 29.06
C SER A 116 2.86 -2.60 29.60
N TYR A 117 3.84 -2.25 28.75
CA TYR A 117 5.23 -2.13 29.17
C TYR A 117 5.41 -1.00 30.20
N LEU A 118 4.94 0.23 29.91
CA LEU A 118 5.04 1.37 30.81
C LEU A 118 4.42 1.08 32.16
N ASN A 119 3.23 0.45 32.17
CA ASN A 119 2.54 0.05 33.39
C ASN A 119 3.32 -1.02 34.17
N SER A 120 3.88 -2.03 33.50
CA SER A 120 4.69 -3.08 34.14
C SER A 120 5.94 -2.52 34.81
N GLN A 121 6.53 -1.49 34.25
CA GLN A 121 7.70 -0.78 34.78
C GLN A 121 7.34 0.33 35.76
N LYS A 122 6.04 0.54 36.04
CA LYS A 122 5.53 1.62 36.90
C LYS A 122 5.99 3.03 36.44
N ILE A 123 6.17 3.20 35.12
CA ILE A 123 6.54 4.48 34.53
C ILE A 123 5.31 5.38 34.47
N VAL A 124 5.46 6.62 34.94
CA VAL A 124 4.37 7.60 34.92
C VAL A 124 4.26 8.24 33.55
N TYR A 125 3.09 8.19 32.94
CA TYR A 125 2.85 8.76 31.63
C TYR A 125 1.44 9.34 31.46
N ARG A 126 1.28 10.20 30.46
CA ARG A 126 -0.02 10.62 29.92
C ARG A 126 -0.04 10.41 28.40
N GLN A 127 -1.23 10.12 27.88
CA GLN A 127 -1.46 9.97 26.44
C GLN A 127 -2.03 11.26 25.84
N GLU A 128 -1.80 11.44 24.53
CA GLU A 128 -2.36 12.53 23.71
C GLU A 128 -2.10 13.91 24.31
N VAL A 129 -0.85 14.18 24.70
CA VAL A 129 -0.45 15.40 25.40
C VAL A 129 -0.04 16.48 24.40
N GLY A 130 -0.72 17.63 24.43
CA GLY A 130 -0.27 18.85 23.79
C GLY A 130 0.76 19.58 24.64
N LEU A 131 1.88 19.95 24.05
CA LEU A 131 2.89 20.77 24.73
C LEU A 131 2.81 22.22 24.19
N GLU A 132 2.89 23.18 25.09
CA GLU A 132 2.78 24.61 24.75
C GLU A 132 3.85 25.01 23.71
N GLY A 133 3.40 25.65 22.63
CA GLY A 133 4.26 26.04 21.51
C GLY A 133 4.54 24.95 20.47
N CYS A 134 4.09 23.71 20.65
CA CYS A 134 4.14 22.68 19.63
C CYS A 134 2.85 22.69 18.79
N VAL A 135 2.82 23.59 17.78
CA VAL A 135 1.61 23.85 16.99
C VAL A 135 1.93 23.90 15.49
N ASP A 136 0.97 23.48 14.67
CA ASP A 136 0.85 23.86 13.25
C ASP A 136 -0.34 24.85 13.15
N LYS A 137 -1.43 24.49 12.51
CA LYS A 137 -2.70 25.24 12.58
C LYS A 137 -3.40 25.03 13.92
N ASN A 138 -3.25 23.82 14.48
CA ASN A 138 -3.77 23.41 15.77
C ASN A 138 -2.62 22.85 16.64
N PRO A 139 -2.81 22.76 17.98
CA PRO A 139 -1.87 22.05 18.84
C PRO A 139 -1.62 20.62 18.36
N LEU A 140 -0.36 20.21 18.32
CA LEU A 140 0.03 18.85 17.98
C LEU A 140 0.13 18.02 19.25
N LEU A 141 -0.54 16.87 19.24
CA LEU A 141 -0.57 15.95 20.36
C LEU A 141 0.54 14.90 20.23
N PHE A 142 1.23 14.62 21.32
CA PHE A 142 2.18 13.53 21.44
C PHE A 142 1.50 12.29 22.00
N ASP A 143 1.83 11.10 21.48
CA ASP A 143 1.16 9.86 21.88
C ASP A 143 1.36 9.55 23.34
N PHE A 144 2.60 9.67 23.84
CA PHE A 144 2.93 9.46 25.26
C PHE A 144 3.92 10.52 25.75
N ALA A 145 3.56 11.19 26.83
CA ALA A 145 4.46 12.05 27.58
C ALA A 145 4.84 11.34 28.89
N ILE A 146 6.15 11.18 29.12
CA ILE A 146 6.71 10.46 30.26
C ILE A 146 7.14 11.44 31.33
N TYR A 147 6.74 11.19 32.56
CA TYR A 147 7.00 12.09 33.68
C TYR A 147 7.85 11.40 34.76
N GLU A 148 8.60 12.22 35.50
CA GLU A 148 9.46 11.74 36.57
C GLU A 148 8.63 11.14 37.74
N ASP A 149 7.48 11.75 38.03
CA ASP A 149 6.60 11.37 39.13
C ASP A 149 5.11 11.63 38.84
N ASN A 150 4.25 11.21 39.73
CA ASN A 150 2.80 11.40 39.65
C ASN A 150 2.33 12.87 39.76
N ASN A 151 3.19 13.80 40.14
CA ASN A 151 2.86 15.23 40.19
C ASN A 151 2.84 15.82 38.77
N LEU A 152 3.36 15.12 37.77
CA LEU A 152 3.36 15.47 36.34
C LEU A 152 4.00 16.85 36.06
N LYS A 153 4.89 17.32 36.94
CA LYS A 153 5.56 18.62 36.76
C LYS A 153 6.77 18.55 35.88
N LYS A 154 7.50 17.43 35.91
CA LYS A 154 8.73 17.27 35.19
C LYS A 154 8.58 16.24 34.09
N LEU A 155 8.49 16.71 32.84
CA LEU A 155 8.53 15.89 31.64
C LEU A 155 9.96 15.38 31.44
N ILE A 156 10.14 14.08 31.32
CA ILE A 156 11.45 13.44 31.12
C ILE A 156 11.63 12.87 29.71
N GLY A 157 10.55 12.66 28.97
CA GLY A 157 10.65 12.17 27.60
C GLY A 157 9.30 12.03 26.91
N ILE A 158 9.37 11.74 25.63
CA ILE A 158 8.21 11.51 24.74
C ILE A 158 8.39 10.17 24.05
N ILE A 159 7.29 9.44 23.85
CA ILE A 159 7.21 8.29 22.96
C ILE A 159 6.15 8.59 21.91
N GLU A 160 6.51 8.43 20.64
CA GLU A 160 5.62 8.52 19.47
C GLU A 160 5.55 7.16 18.79
N TYR A 161 4.36 6.73 18.42
CA TYR A 161 4.16 5.57 17.58
C TYR A 161 3.80 5.98 16.17
N ASP A 162 4.74 5.82 15.25
CA ASP A 162 4.56 6.17 13.84
C ASP A 162 3.87 5.00 13.12
N GLY A 163 2.56 5.07 12.98
CA GLY A 163 1.77 4.16 12.16
C GLY A 163 2.15 4.25 10.67
N SER A 164 1.57 3.36 9.86
CA SER A 164 1.87 3.29 8.42
C SER A 164 1.57 4.60 7.67
N GLN A 165 0.64 5.42 8.17
CA GLN A 165 0.26 6.72 7.58
C GLN A 165 1.39 7.76 7.59
N HIS A 166 2.40 7.60 8.42
CA HIS A 166 3.58 8.49 8.44
C HIS A 166 4.53 8.23 7.27
N PHE A 167 4.42 7.08 6.61
CA PHE A 167 5.36 6.62 5.58
C PHE A 167 4.71 6.35 4.23
N LEU A 168 3.39 6.10 4.21
CA LEU A 168 2.67 5.66 3.03
C LEU A 168 1.43 6.52 2.81
N PRO A 169 1.13 6.89 1.55
CA PRO A 169 -0.10 7.60 1.22
C PRO A 169 -1.31 6.72 1.59
N THR A 170 -2.18 7.22 2.46
CA THR A 170 -3.39 6.53 2.88
C THR A 170 -4.55 7.49 3.03
N THR A 171 -5.75 7.03 2.69
CA THR A 171 -7.01 7.79 2.88
C THR A 171 -7.78 7.32 4.12
N LEU A 172 -7.21 6.41 4.92
CA LEU A 172 -7.89 5.81 6.08
C LEU A 172 -8.33 6.82 7.14
N TYR A 173 -7.66 7.97 7.21
CA TYR A 173 -7.86 9.00 8.23
C TYR A 173 -8.23 10.35 7.64
N SER A 174 -8.56 10.43 6.35
CA SER A 174 -8.94 11.68 5.72
C SER A 174 -10.43 11.71 5.36
N ASP A 175 -11.04 12.85 5.56
CA ASP A 175 -12.29 13.18 4.91
C ASP A 175 -12.10 13.07 3.39
N LYS A 176 -13.13 12.58 2.69
CA LYS A 176 -13.13 12.26 1.24
C LYS A 176 -12.63 13.38 0.29
N LYS A 177 -12.26 14.56 0.81
CA LYS A 177 -11.83 15.73 0.05
C LYS A 177 -10.32 15.89 -0.09
N ILE A 178 -9.52 15.15 0.70
CA ILE A 178 -8.05 15.26 0.71
C ILE A 178 -7.47 14.00 0.07
N ASN A 179 -6.54 14.14 -0.88
CA ASN A 179 -5.90 12.99 -1.50
C ASN A 179 -4.84 12.37 -0.56
N ALA A 180 -4.55 11.08 -0.74
CA ALA A 180 -3.65 10.32 0.12
C ALA A 180 -2.22 10.91 0.20
N LYS A 181 -1.75 11.54 -0.88
CA LYS A 181 -0.42 12.17 -0.92
C LYS A 181 -0.39 13.42 -0.05
N GLU A 182 -1.43 14.22 -0.11
CA GLU A 182 -1.58 15.44 0.68
C GLU A 182 -1.68 15.14 2.18
N VAL A 183 -2.39 14.05 2.55
CA VAL A 183 -2.41 13.54 3.93
C VAL A 183 -1.00 13.17 4.40
N LEU A 184 -0.24 12.45 3.58
CA LEU A 184 1.14 12.08 3.90
C LEU A 184 2.03 13.32 4.11
N GLU A 185 1.92 14.32 3.22
CA GLU A 185 2.69 15.57 3.33
C GLU A 185 2.37 16.34 4.62
N ILE A 186 1.09 16.39 5.00
CA ILE A 186 0.65 17.01 6.26
C ILE A 186 1.23 16.23 7.46
N THR A 187 1.11 14.91 7.46
CA THR A 187 1.61 14.05 8.54
C THR A 187 3.12 14.23 8.72
N GLN A 188 3.88 14.18 7.62
CA GLN A 188 5.33 14.38 7.67
C GLN A 188 5.72 15.78 8.12
N ARG A 189 4.94 16.81 7.78
CA ARG A 189 5.16 18.17 8.28
C ARG A 189 4.93 18.23 9.79
N HIS A 190 3.87 17.62 10.33
CA HIS A 190 3.62 17.53 11.76
C HIS A 190 4.77 16.82 12.50
N ASP A 191 5.27 15.72 11.93
CA ASP A 191 6.44 15.00 12.48
C ASP A 191 7.68 15.89 12.56
N GLN A 192 7.94 16.68 11.52
CA GLN A 192 9.07 17.63 11.52
C GLN A 192 8.91 18.71 12.59
N ILE A 193 7.68 19.23 12.80
CA ILE A 193 7.41 20.23 13.84
C ILE A 193 7.67 19.62 15.22
N LYS A 194 7.11 18.44 15.51
CA LYS A 194 7.32 17.72 16.77
C LYS A 194 8.80 17.43 17.03
N ASN A 195 9.54 16.97 16.01
CA ASN A 195 10.97 16.68 16.12
C ASN A 195 11.78 17.93 16.47
N ARG A 196 11.54 19.04 15.75
CA ARG A 196 12.21 20.33 16.02
C ARG A 196 11.88 20.88 17.40
N TYR A 197 10.60 20.74 17.82
CA TYR A 197 10.15 21.18 19.13
C TYR A 197 10.91 20.43 20.25
N CYS A 198 10.95 19.09 20.19
CA CYS A 198 11.65 18.27 21.17
C CYS A 198 13.16 18.58 21.20
N GLN A 199 13.78 18.73 20.03
CA GLN A 199 15.19 19.09 19.91
C GLN A 199 15.49 20.46 20.54
N LYS A 200 14.69 21.49 20.24
CA LYS A 200 14.84 22.84 20.77
C LYS A 200 14.71 22.88 22.30
N ASN A 201 13.75 22.10 22.83
CA ASN A 201 13.48 22.07 24.26
C ASN A 201 14.28 20.99 25.02
N LYS A 202 15.21 20.30 24.33
CA LYS A 202 16.05 19.22 24.89
C LYS A 202 15.22 18.09 25.54
N ILE A 203 14.05 17.78 24.96
CA ILE A 203 13.18 16.69 25.42
C ILE A 203 13.59 15.44 24.65
N PRO A 204 14.03 14.37 25.34
CA PRO A 204 14.26 13.07 24.71
C PRO A 204 13.00 12.57 24.04
N MET A 205 13.10 12.12 22.78
CA MET A 205 11.96 11.56 22.07
C MET A 205 12.32 10.24 21.41
N LEU A 206 11.57 9.19 21.73
CA LEU A 206 11.62 7.89 21.08
C LEU A 206 10.52 7.79 20.06
N ARG A 207 10.87 7.51 18.79
CA ARG A 207 9.90 7.19 17.73
C ARG A 207 9.93 5.71 17.39
N ILE A 208 8.79 5.06 17.53
CA ILE A 208 8.60 3.63 17.27
C ILE A 208 7.82 3.49 15.95
N LYS A 209 8.47 2.94 14.93
CA LYS A 209 7.84 2.77 13.61
C LYS A 209 6.98 1.50 13.60
N TYR A 210 5.86 1.56 12.88
CA TYR A 210 4.91 0.45 12.69
C TYR A 210 5.55 -0.90 12.27
N CYS A 211 6.72 -0.87 11.64
CA CYS A 211 7.44 -2.07 11.20
C CYS A 211 8.40 -2.66 12.26
N GLN A 212 8.47 -2.07 13.46
CA GLN A 212 9.32 -2.52 14.55
C GLN A 212 8.56 -3.49 15.46
N ASN A 213 8.98 -4.75 15.51
CA ASN A 213 8.26 -5.81 16.23
C ASN A 213 8.64 -5.94 17.72
N ASN A 214 9.76 -5.35 18.15
CA ASN A 214 10.31 -5.50 19.51
C ASN A 214 10.08 -4.23 20.33
N ILE A 215 8.82 -3.79 20.45
CA ILE A 215 8.43 -2.55 21.13
C ILE A 215 9.00 -2.49 22.54
N GLU A 216 8.90 -3.57 23.30
CA GLU A 216 9.40 -3.67 24.67
C GLU A 216 10.91 -3.38 24.79
N LYS A 217 11.72 -3.85 23.84
CA LYS A 217 13.17 -3.57 23.82
C LYS A 217 13.51 -2.13 23.39
N LEU A 218 12.59 -1.45 22.73
CA LEU A 218 12.83 -0.08 22.25
C LEU A 218 12.45 0.94 23.35
N VAL A 219 11.50 0.57 24.21
CA VAL A 219 11.03 1.42 25.31
C VAL A 219 11.86 1.20 26.57
N ALA A 220 12.52 0.03 26.70
CA ALA A 220 13.45 -0.28 27.79
C ALA A 220 14.73 0.56 27.71
#